data_345a0652a09da67b046f31b4c8eca037
#
_entry.id   345a0652a09da67b046f31b4c8eca037
#
_cell.length_a   1.000
_cell.length_b   1.000
_cell.length_c   1.000
_cell.angle_alpha   90.00
_cell.angle_beta   90.00
_cell.angle_gamma   90.00
#
_symmetry.space_group_name_H-M   'P 1'
#
loop_
_entity.id
_entity.type
_entity.pdbx_description
1 polymer ?
#
loop_
_entity_poly.entity_id
_entity_poly.type
_entity_poly.pdbx_seq_one_letter_code
_entity_poly.pdbx_strand_id
1 'polypeptide(L)'
;MSIPLNKLGEVFIVCGKTDMRQGIDSLAYWIQHHYRLDPFSGQVFLFCGGKKDRFKALYWDGEGFWLLYKRFENGKLSWPSNEKEVKALSDEQVEWLLKGFSM
;
A
#
# COMPACT_ATOMS: atom_id res chain seq x y z
N MET A 1 16.98 4.11 -6.42
CA MET A 1 16.04 3.72 -7.47
C MET A 1 14.72 3.31 -6.87
N SER A 2 13.64 3.81 -7.40
CA SER A 2 12.29 3.48 -6.93
C SER A 2 11.64 2.45 -7.85
N ILE A 3 10.87 1.55 -7.26
CA ILE A 3 10.03 0.63 -8.02
C ILE A 3 8.81 1.41 -8.51
N PRO A 4 8.51 1.41 -9.82
CA PRO A 4 7.39 2.19 -10.36
C PRO A 4 6.06 1.47 -10.10
N LEU A 5 5.54 1.58 -8.88
CA LEU A 5 4.30 0.89 -8.46
C LEU A 5 3.12 1.21 -9.37
N ASN A 6 3.01 2.46 -9.82
CA ASN A 6 1.92 2.89 -10.68
C ASN A 6 1.95 2.28 -12.08
N LYS A 7 3.07 1.65 -12.46
CA LYS A 7 3.17 0.92 -13.73
C LYS A 7 2.81 -0.55 -13.59
N LEU A 8 2.73 -1.06 -12.36
CA LEU A 8 2.25 -2.41 -12.10
C LEU A 8 0.74 -2.49 -12.26
N GLY A 9 0.04 -1.48 -11.77
CA GLY A 9 -1.41 -1.38 -11.83
C GLY A 9 -1.87 -0.14 -11.12
N GLU A 10 -3.18 0.06 -11.05
CA GLU A 10 -3.75 1.16 -10.29
C GLU A 10 -3.39 1.01 -8.81
N VAL A 11 -2.97 2.09 -8.17
CA VAL A 11 -2.49 2.07 -6.78
C VAL A 11 -3.55 2.60 -5.84
N PHE A 12 -3.82 1.84 -4.80
CA PHE A 12 -4.75 2.21 -3.73
C PHE A 12 -4.02 2.28 -2.41
N ILE A 13 -4.37 3.27 -1.60
CA ILE A 13 -3.86 3.38 -0.24
C ILE A 13 -4.94 2.94 0.74
N VAL A 14 -4.58 2.03 1.64
CA VAL A 14 -5.46 1.61 2.74
C VAL A 14 -5.26 2.60 3.87
N CYS A 15 -6.28 3.43 4.11
CA CYS A 15 -6.20 4.49 5.10
C CYS A 15 -6.20 3.91 6.52
N GLY A 16 -5.64 4.68 7.44
CA GLY A 16 -5.55 4.25 8.83
C GLY A 16 -4.34 3.35 9.08
N LYS A 17 -4.30 2.79 10.27
CA LYS A 17 -3.18 2.02 10.74
C LYS A 17 -3.41 0.53 10.49
N THR A 18 -2.44 -0.13 9.87
CA THR A 18 -2.45 -1.57 9.64
C THR A 18 -1.39 -2.23 10.53
N ASP A 19 -1.66 -3.43 11.02
CA ASP A 19 -0.65 -4.21 11.72
C ASP A 19 0.39 -4.68 10.70
N MET A 20 1.58 -4.09 10.75
CA MET A 20 2.64 -4.33 9.77
C MET A 20 3.34 -5.67 9.95
N ARG A 21 2.95 -6.47 10.93
CA ARG A 21 3.45 -7.84 11.09
C ARG A 21 2.73 -8.81 10.15
N GLN A 22 1.61 -8.40 9.59
CA GLN A 22 0.82 -9.24 8.69
C GLN A 22 1.57 -9.52 7.39
N GLY A 23 1.45 -10.75 6.90
CA GLY A 23 2.00 -11.20 5.62
C GLY A 23 0.95 -11.21 4.52
N ILE A 24 1.28 -11.87 3.42
CA ILE A 24 0.47 -11.90 2.20
C ILE A 24 -0.96 -12.37 2.47
N ASP A 25 -1.13 -13.52 3.10
CA ASP A 25 -2.45 -14.12 3.27
C ASP A 25 -3.36 -13.25 4.14
N SER A 26 -2.82 -12.71 5.23
CA SER A 26 -3.59 -11.86 6.13
C SER A 26 -4.01 -10.57 5.47
N LEU A 27 -3.10 -9.93 4.72
CA LEU A 27 -3.40 -8.68 4.02
C LEU A 27 -4.40 -8.90 2.88
N ALA A 28 -4.24 -9.98 2.12
CA ALA A 28 -5.19 -10.32 1.06
C ALA A 28 -6.59 -10.59 1.63
N TYR A 29 -6.66 -11.33 2.73
CA TYR A 29 -7.92 -11.58 3.45
C TYR A 29 -8.56 -10.27 3.90
N TRP A 30 -7.76 -9.35 4.45
CA TRP A 30 -8.23 -8.04 4.91
C TRP A 30 -8.85 -7.23 3.79
N ILE A 31 -8.19 -7.16 2.63
CA ILE A 31 -8.70 -6.47 1.45
C ILE A 31 -10.04 -7.05 1.02
N GLN A 32 -10.14 -8.36 0.96
CA GLN A 32 -11.34 -9.04 0.47
C GLN A 32 -12.51 -8.93 1.45
N HIS A 33 -12.27 -9.19 2.73
CA HIS A 33 -13.35 -9.32 3.70
C HIS A 33 -13.70 -8.02 4.42
N HIS A 34 -12.75 -7.14 4.62
CA HIS A 34 -12.99 -5.89 5.31
C HIS A 34 -13.43 -4.77 4.36
N TYR A 35 -12.76 -4.68 3.20
CA TYR A 35 -13.04 -3.62 2.22
C TYR A 35 -13.88 -4.08 1.03
N ARG A 36 -14.14 -5.38 0.91
CA ARG A 36 -14.92 -5.96 -0.20
C ARG A 36 -14.29 -5.68 -1.56
N LEU A 37 -12.97 -5.64 -1.60
CA LEU A 37 -12.19 -5.48 -2.83
C LEU A 37 -11.52 -6.79 -3.20
N ASP A 38 -11.11 -6.90 -4.46
CA ASP A 38 -10.50 -8.13 -4.96
C ASP A 38 -8.97 -8.03 -4.90
N PRO A 39 -8.30 -8.79 -4.01
CA PRO A 39 -6.84 -8.77 -3.94
C PRO A 39 -6.17 -9.37 -5.18
N PHE A 40 -6.92 -10.10 -6.01
CA PHE A 40 -6.41 -10.69 -7.25
C PHE A 40 -6.65 -9.81 -8.48
N SER A 41 -7.01 -8.55 -8.27
CA SER A 41 -7.41 -7.65 -9.36
C SER A 41 -6.25 -7.12 -10.20
N GLY A 42 -5.02 -7.27 -9.72
CA GLY A 42 -3.85 -6.63 -10.33
C GLY A 42 -3.65 -5.18 -9.88
N GLN A 43 -4.47 -4.70 -8.96
CA GLN A 43 -4.29 -3.42 -8.30
C GLN A 43 -3.23 -3.54 -7.21
N VAL A 44 -2.56 -2.44 -6.91
CA VAL A 44 -1.54 -2.38 -5.86
C VAL A 44 -2.17 -1.78 -4.61
N PHE A 45 -2.07 -2.48 -3.48
CA PHE A 45 -2.62 -2.00 -2.21
C PHE A 45 -1.49 -1.64 -1.26
N LEU A 46 -1.49 -0.41 -0.76
CA LEU A 46 -0.45 0.11 0.14
C LEU A 46 -0.96 0.15 1.57
N PHE A 47 -0.15 -0.34 2.50
CA PHE A 47 -0.45 -0.42 3.94
C PHE A 47 0.64 0.26 4.75
N CYS A 48 0.26 0.96 5.80
CA CYS A 48 1.18 1.62 6.72
C CYS A 48 0.78 1.36 8.16
N GLY A 49 1.76 1.24 9.03
CA GLY A 49 1.54 1.07 10.47
C GLY A 49 1.67 2.39 11.23
N GLY A 50 1.81 2.28 12.55
CA GLY A 50 1.87 3.44 13.42
C GLY A 50 3.14 4.29 13.29
N LYS A 51 4.24 3.70 12.86
CA LYS A 51 5.53 4.41 12.78
C LYS A 51 5.63 5.37 11.60
N LYS A 52 4.88 5.15 10.54
CA LYS A 52 4.80 6.01 9.36
C LYS A 52 6.13 6.26 8.62
N ASP A 53 7.15 5.48 8.92
CA ASP A 53 8.42 5.52 8.19
C ASP A 53 8.57 4.38 7.20
N ARG A 54 7.53 3.56 7.06
CA ARG A 54 7.54 2.37 6.22
C ARG A 54 6.16 2.02 5.71
N PHE A 55 6.12 1.34 4.56
CA PHE A 55 4.87 0.80 4.04
C PHE A 55 5.09 -0.56 3.39
N LYS A 56 4.01 -1.31 3.22
CA LYS A 56 3.98 -2.55 2.43
C LYS A 56 3.06 -2.37 1.24
N ALA A 57 3.42 -2.98 0.13
CA ALA A 57 2.61 -2.98 -1.08
C ALA A 57 2.29 -4.42 -1.48
N LEU A 58 1.02 -4.74 -1.56
CA LEU A 58 0.53 -6.05 -1.97
C LEU A 58 0.06 -5.99 -3.43
N TYR A 59 0.57 -6.90 -4.27
CA TYR A 59 0.27 -6.91 -5.69
C TYR A 59 0.18 -8.34 -6.23
N TRP A 60 -0.90 -8.64 -6.94
CA TRP A 60 -1.09 -9.91 -7.65
C TRP A 60 -0.71 -9.71 -9.12
N ASP A 61 0.27 -10.48 -9.61
CA ASP A 61 0.82 -10.33 -10.97
C ASP A 61 0.19 -11.28 -12.00
N GLY A 62 -0.84 -12.02 -11.61
CA GLY A 62 -1.48 -13.05 -12.43
C GLY A 62 -1.05 -14.46 -12.09
N GLU A 63 0.07 -14.62 -11.41
CA GLU A 63 0.61 -15.93 -11.03
C GLU A 63 0.87 -16.05 -9.54
N GLY A 64 1.12 -14.94 -8.87
CA GLY A 64 1.42 -14.94 -7.43
C GLY A 64 1.36 -13.56 -6.84
N PHE A 65 1.43 -13.50 -5.52
CA PHE A 65 1.47 -12.24 -4.79
C PHE A 65 2.89 -11.78 -4.56
N TRP A 66 3.08 -10.48 -4.76
CA TRP A 66 4.26 -9.76 -4.29
C TRP A 66 3.88 -8.98 -3.05
N LEU A 67 4.75 -9.01 -2.05
CA LEU A 67 4.64 -8.14 -0.90
C LEU A 67 5.94 -7.36 -0.82
N LEU A 68 5.88 -6.10 -1.21
CA LEU A 68 7.03 -5.21 -1.22
C LEU A 68 7.03 -4.41 0.09
N TYR A 69 8.22 -4.20 0.62
CA TYR A 69 8.40 -3.47 1.87
C TYR A 69 9.41 -2.36 1.65
N LYS A 70 9.05 -1.13 2.01
CA LYS A 70 9.97 0.00 1.96
C LYS A 70 9.99 0.72 3.29
N ARG A 71 11.19 0.95 3.82
CA ARG A 71 11.43 1.76 5.00
C ARG A 71 12.24 2.97 4.59
N PHE A 72 11.78 4.16 4.99
CA PHE A 72 12.52 5.40 4.79
C PHE A 72 13.50 5.60 5.94
N GLU A 73 14.74 5.91 5.64
CA GLU A 73 15.76 6.12 6.68
C GLU A 73 15.66 7.52 7.29
N ASN A 74 15.09 8.48 6.56
CA ASN A 74 14.87 9.84 7.05
C ASN A 74 13.42 10.27 6.77
N GLY A 75 12.80 10.89 7.77
CA GLY A 75 11.45 11.41 7.61
C GLY A 75 10.36 10.38 7.79
N LYS A 76 9.15 10.85 7.68
CA LYS A 76 7.95 10.03 7.83
C LYS A 76 6.93 10.39 6.77
N LEU A 77 6.05 9.44 6.47
CA LEU A 77 4.94 9.64 5.56
C LEU A 77 3.79 10.34 6.28
N SER A 78 3.06 11.17 5.54
CA SER A 78 1.76 11.66 5.97
C SER A 78 0.72 10.69 5.43
N TRP A 79 0.28 9.76 6.27
CA TRP A 79 -0.65 8.71 5.87
C TRP A 79 -2.07 9.07 6.27
N PRO A 80 -3.05 8.90 5.37
CA PRO A 80 -4.45 9.20 5.72
C PRO A 80 -4.91 8.37 6.91
N SER A 81 -5.51 9.02 7.89
CA SER A 81 -5.92 8.38 9.14
C SER A 81 -7.37 7.90 9.14
N ASN A 82 -8.11 8.17 8.08
CA ASN A 82 -9.52 7.80 7.99
C ASN A 82 -9.66 6.28 7.91
N GLU A 83 -10.03 5.64 8.99
CA GLU A 83 -10.17 4.19 9.04
C GLU A 83 -11.30 3.72 8.12
N LYS A 84 -11.20 2.49 7.63
CA LYS A 84 -12.20 1.82 6.80
C LYS A 84 -12.34 2.40 5.40
N GLU A 85 -11.34 3.10 4.91
CA GLU A 85 -11.37 3.66 3.57
C GLU A 85 -10.15 3.20 2.77
N VAL A 86 -10.39 2.93 1.48
CA VAL A 86 -9.33 2.66 0.51
C VAL A 86 -9.47 3.70 -0.60
N LYS A 87 -8.40 4.45 -0.83
CA LYS A 87 -8.40 5.54 -1.81
C LYS A 87 -7.45 5.26 -2.96
N ALA A 88 -7.93 5.53 -4.18
CA ALA A 88 -7.05 5.50 -5.35
C ALA A 88 -6.08 6.67 -5.30
N LEU A 89 -4.83 6.41 -5.67
CA LEU A 89 -3.80 7.43 -5.78
C LEU A 89 -3.55 7.75 -7.25
N SER A 90 -3.30 9.04 -7.53
CA SER A 90 -2.82 9.45 -8.84
C SER A 90 -1.36 9.05 -9.03
N ASP A 91 -0.89 9.03 -10.27
CA ASP A 91 0.51 8.74 -10.56
C ASP A 91 1.45 9.70 -9.84
N GLU A 92 1.10 10.97 -9.76
CA GLU A 92 1.88 11.98 -9.06
C GLU A 92 1.96 11.69 -7.56
N GLN A 93 0.85 11.30 -6.95
CA GLN A 93 0.82 10.94 -5.53
C GLN A 93 1.67 9.71 -5.24
N VAL A 94 1.64 8.71 -6.13
CA VAL A 94 2.49 7.52 -5.99
C VAL A 94 3.96 7.89 -6.06
N GLU A 95 4.34 8.75 -6.99
CA GLU A 95 5.73 9.19 -7.12
C GLU A 95 6.21 9.93 -5.87
N TRP A 96 5.36 10.79 -5.30
CA TRP A 96 5.68 11.49 -4.07
C TRP A 96 5.86 10.54 -2.90
N LEU A 97 4.95 9.56 -2.79
CA LEU A 97 5.03 8.54 -1.74
C LEU A 97 6.34 7.77 -1.81
N LEU A 98 6.74 7.35 -3.01
CA LEU A 98 7.97 6.58 -3.21
C LEU A 98 9.23 7.38 -2.86
N LYS A 99 9.15 8.70 -2.93
CA LYS A 99 10.24 9.60 -2.55
C LYS A 99 10.21 9.98 -1.07
N GLY A 100 9.17 9.56 -0.33
CA GLY A 100 9.03 9.89 1.09
C GLY A 100 8.36 11.22 1.36
N PHE A 101 7.70 11.82 0.38
CA PHE A 101 6.97 13.06 0.58
C PHE A 101 5.57 12.81 1.12
N SER A 102 5.02 13.80 1.82
CA SER A 102 3.63 13.78 2.26
C SER A 102 2.68 13.85 1.07
N MET A 103 1.55 13.21 1.23
CA MET A 103 0.49 13.25 0.22
C MET A 103 -0.57 14.30 0.57
#